data_98646d2f2bd3b93c2034c358b3db427e
#
_entry.id   98646d2f2bd3b93c2034c358b3db427e
#
_cell.length_a   1.000
_cell.length_b   1.000
_cell.length_c   1.000
_cell.angle_alpha   90.00
_cell.angle_beta   90.00
_cell.angle_gamma   90.00
#
_symmetry.space_group_name_H-M   'P 1'
#
loop_
_entity.id
_entity.type
_entity.pdbx_description
1 polymer ?
#
loop_
_entity_poly.entity_id
_entity_poly.type
_entity_poly.pdbx_seq_one_letter_code
_entity_poly.pdbx_strand_id
1 'polypeptide(L)'
;MRVFSQDESRFGLLTIRRRRLTACGVQPVGRVQHVFEWFYVYGAVEPTTGDRFFLELPYLDAEMFQLFVDRFAQAFPDSLNLLLLDNSGAHTAQRLTLPENVRLVFLPPYCPELSPIERLWRDLKDALAWLQFPTLERQQDYVAALLRAYETTTLQSLTGYTYLLEAIHALHL
;
A
#
# COMPACT_ATOMS: atom_id res chain seq x y z
N MET A 1 21.25 0.70 5.93
CA MET A 1 20.30 -0.12 5.14
C MET A 1 18.91 0.12 5.71
N ARG A 2 17.89 0.15 4.86
CA ARG A 2 16.48 0.42 5.26
C ARG A 2 15.59 -0.71 4.76
N VAL A 3 14.50 -1.01 5.47
CA VAL A 3 13.58 -2.10 5.11
C VAL A 3 12.17 -1.52 4.97
N PHE A 4 11.58 -1.68 3.80
CA PHE A 4 10.23 -1.19 3.49
C PHE A 4 9.31 -2.36 3.17
N SER A 5 8.11 -2.35 3.71
CA SER A 5 7.03 -3.22 3.24
C SER A 5 6.36 -2.56 2.04
N GLN A 6 6.33 -3.27 0.92
CA GLN A 6 5.79 -2.79 -0.36
C GLN A 6 4.60 -3.65 -0.79
N ASP A 7 3.59 -3.01 -1.36
CA ASP A 7 2.43 -3.66 -1.97
C ASP A 7 1.62 -2.66 -2.79
N GLU A 8 0.67 -3.13 -3.58
CA GLU A 8 -0.26 -2.34 -4.35
C GLU A 8 -1.69 -2.55 -3.90
N SER A 9 -2.46 -1.46 -3.93
CA SER A 9 -3.88 -1.54 -3.66
C SER A 9 -4.71 -0.82 -4.71
N ARG A 10 -5.75 -1.51 -5.17
CA ARG A 10 -6.72 -0.95 -6.12
C ARG A 10 -7.76 -0.12 -5.40
N PHE A 11 -8.01 1.07 -5.92
CA PHE A 11 -9.09 1.99 -5.55
C PHE A 11 -9.92 2.34 -6.79
N GLY A 12 -11.18 2.70 -6.60
CA GLY A 12 -12.04 3.03 -7.74
C GLY A 12 -13.46 3.36 -7.31
N LEU A 13 -14.27 3.76 -8.29
CA LEU A 13 -15.62 4.29 -8.07
C LEU A 13 -16.64 3.25 -7.61
N LEU A 14 -16.30 1.96 -7.64
CA LEU A 14 -17.15 0.92 -7.04
C LEU A 14 -17.17 1.10 -5.51
N THR A 15 -18.35 1.32 -4.95
CA THR A 15 -18.51 1.60 -3.51
C THR A 15 -17.95 0.48 -2.64
N ILE A 16 -17.01 0.81 -1.77
CA ILE A 16 -16.47 -0.09 -0.75
C ILE A 16 -17.52 -0.28 0.35
N ARG A 17 -17.96 -1.52 0.57
CA ARG A 17 -18.93 -1.85 1.60
C ARG A 17 -18.24 -2.38 2.85
N ARG A 18 -18.65 -1.88 3.99
CA ARG A 18 -18.20 -2.34 5.31
C ARG A 18 -19.39 -2.56 6.23
N ARG A 19 -19.18 -3.30 7.30
CA ARG A 19 -20.20 -3.46 8.35
C ARG A 19 -20.52 -2.11 8.97
N ARG A 20 -21.80 -1.89 9.29
CA ARG A 20 -22.28 -0.70 10.02
C ARG A 20 -22.99 -1.14 11.29
N LEU A 21 -22.84 -0.35 12.33
CA LEU A 21 -23.66 -0.49 13.54
C LEU A 21 -25.01 0.15 13.27
N THR A 22 -26.08 -0.62 13.55
CA THR A 22 -27.48 -0.18 13.45
C THR A 22 -28.22 -0.65 14.69
N ALA A 23 -29.43 -0.13 14.93
CA ALA A 23 -30.31 -0.65 15.97
C ALA A 23 -30.63 -2.13 15.71
N CYS A 24 -30.89 -2.88 16.78
CA CYS A 24 -31.27 -4.29 16.67
C CYS A 24 -32.50 -4.47 15.76
N GLY A 25 -32.41 -5.39 14.80
CA GLY A 25 -33.45 -5.64 13.80
C GLY A 25 -33.52 -4.67 12.62
N VAL A 26 -32.68 -3.63 12.58
CA VAL A 26 -32.65 -2.66 11.49
C VAL A 26 -31.51 -3.01 10.52
N GLN A 27 -31.87 -3.32 9.27
CA GLN A 27 -30.85 -3.52 8.23
C GLN A 27 -30.24 -2.18 7.80
N PRO A 28 -28.89 -2.07 7.71
CA PRO A 28 -28.26 -0.85 7.20
C PRO A 28 -28.57 -0.66 5.72
N VAL A 29 -29.10 0.50 5.40
CA VAL A 29 -29.33 0.94 4.00
C VAL A 29 -28.23 1.90 3.60
N GLY A 30 -27.62 1.71 2.43
CA GLY A 30 -26.59 2.58 1.87
C GLY A 30 -26.74 2.71 0.38
N ARG A 31 -26.41 3.89 -0.14
CA ARG A 31 -26.29 4.09 -1.59
C ARG A 31 -25.04 3.38 -2.08
N VAL A 32 -25.10 2.78 -3.24
CA VAL A 32 -23.97 2.12 -3.90
C VAL A 32 -23.79 2.70 -5.30
N GLN A 33 -22.55 2.88 -5.69
CA GLN A 33 -22.15 3.30 -7.03
C GLN A 33 -21.58 2.06 -7.73
N HIS A 34 -22.03 1.80 -8.96
CA HIS A 34 -21.60 0.68 -9.81
C HIS A 34 -20.86 1.23 -11.04
N VAL A 35 -19.76 1.93 -10.80
CA VAL A 35 -18.89 2.44 -11.87
C VAL A 35 -17.56 1.69 -11.80
N PHE A 36 -17.14 1.12 -12.93
CA PHE A 36 -15.95 0.26 -13.03
C PHE A 36 -14.77 1.07 -13.57
N GLU A 37 -14.40 2.10 -12.87
CA GLU A 37 -13.19 2.89 -13.07
C GLU A 37 -12.32 2.77 -11.86
N TRP A 38 -11.01 2.59 -12.04
CA TRP A 38 -10.07 2.36 -10.96
C TRP A 38 -8.67 2.87 -11.28
N PHE A 39 -7.87 3.02 -10.25
CA PHE A 39 -6.44 3.27 -10.27
C PHE A 39 -5.78 2.41 -9.18
N TYR A 40 -4.46 2.37 -9.20
CA TYR A 40 -3.66 1.64 -8.21
C TYR A 40 -2.80 2.61 -7.44
N VAL A 41 -2.68 2.36 -6.14
CA VAL A 41 -1.67 3.00 -5.29
C VAL A 41 -0.60 1.98 -5.02
N TYR A 42 0.59 2.25 -5.50
CA TYR A 42 1.81 1.53 -5.16
C TYR A 42 2.38 2.19 -3.92
N GLY A 43 2.66 1.41 -2.89
CA GLY A 43 3.12 1.92 -1.61
C GLY A 43 4.33 1.19 -1.07
N ALA A 44 5.23 1.93 -0.44
CA ALA A 44 6.29 1.39 0.40
C ALA A 44 6.30 2.15 1.72
N VAL A 45 6.31 1.43 2.84
CA VAL A 45 6.36 2.00 4.19
C VAL A 45 7.47 1.32 4.98
N GLU A 46 8.31 2.11 5.64
CA GLU A 46 9.32 1.62 6.58
C GLU A 46 8.70 1.45 7.97
N PRO A 47 8.58 0.24 8.49
CA PRO A 47 7.91 0.00 9.77
C PRO A 47 8.61 0.62 10.97
N THR A 48 9.92 0.85 10.90
CA THR A 48 10.72 1.38 12.00
C THR A 48 10.60 2.89 12.15
N THR A 49 10.52 3.64 11.06
CA THR A 49 10.50 5.11 11.07
C THR A 49 9.14 5.70 10.70
N GLY A 50 8.31 4.95 9.97
CA GLY A 50 7.09 5.45 9.34
C GLY A 50 7.35 6.27 8.07
N ASP A 51 8.59 6.26 7.56
CA ASP A 51 8.87 6.84 6.25
C ASP A 51 8.14 6.06 5.16
N ARG A 52 7.73 6.77 4.12
CA ARG A 52 6.82 6.24 3.12
C ARG A 52 7.08 6.81 1.74
N PHE A 53 6.71 6.02 0.75
CA PHE A 53 6.64 6.46 -0.63
C PHE A 53 5.37 5.88 -1.27
N PHE A 54 4.55 6.73 -1.88
CA PHE A 54 3.33 6.33 -2.59
C PHE A 54 3.33 6.92 -3.98
N LEU A 55 2.86 6.12 -4.94
CA LEU A 55 2.71 6.51 -6.33
C LEU A 55 1.38 6.00 -6.86
N GLU A 56 0.56 6.88 -7.43
CA GLU A 56 -0.69 6.52 -8.08
C GLU A 56 -0.42 6.20 -9.55
N LEU A 57 -0.85 5.01 -10.00
CA LEU A 57 -0.62 4.51 -11.34
C LEU A 57 -1.91 3.90 -11.93
N PRO A 58 -2.08 3.94 -13.27
CA PRO A 58 -3.31 3.48 -13.90
C PRO A 58 -3.44 1.96 -13.98
N TYR A 59 -2.32 1.23 -13.98
CA TYR A 59 -2.30 -0.21 -14.20
C TYR A 59 -1.49 -0.94 -13.15
N LEU A 60 -1.72 -2.26 -13.03
CA LEU A 60 -0.95 -3.18 -12.21
C LEU A 60 -0.20 -4.13 -13.15
N ASP A 61 1.00 -3.75 -13.54
CA ASP A 61 1.87 -4.52 -14.42
C ASP A 61 3.36 -4.26 -14.12
N ALA A 62 4.23 -4.97 -14.83
CA ALA A 62 5.68 -4.88 -14.63
C ALA A 62 6.27 -3.51 -15.06
N GLU A 63 5.66 -2.82 -16.01
CA GLU A 63 6.11 -1.50 -16.46
C GLU A 63 5.84 -0.45 -15.39
N MET A 64 4.63 -0.47 -14.81
CA MET A 64 4.27 0.43 -13.72
C MET A 64 5.07 0.11 -12.45
N PHE A 65 5.33 -1.16 -12.17
CA PHE A 65 6.20 -1.55 -11.07
C PHE A 65 7.65 -1.08 -11.28
N GLN A 66 8.19 -1.18 -12.50
CA GLN A 66 9.50 -0.61 -12.82
C GLN A 66 9.54 0.90 -12.56
N LEU A 67 8.52 1.64 -13.02
CA LEU A 67 8.41 3.08 -12.78
C LEU A 67 8.37 3.39 -11.28
N PHE A 68 7.61 2.61 -10.50
CA PHE A 68 7.57 2.75 -9.05
C PHE A 68 8.94 2.55 -8.41
N VAL A 69 9.65 1.48 -8.76
CA VAL A 69 10.98 1.16 -8.21
C VAL A 69 12.00 2.26 -8.55
N ASP A 70 11.98 2.77 -9.77
CA ASP A 70 12.87 3.85 -10.20
C ASP A 70 12.62 5.15 -9.42
N ARG A 71 11.36 5.51 -9.22
CA ARG A 71 10.98 6.70 -8.43
C ARG A 71 11.26 6.54 -6.94
N PHE A 72 11.01 5.34 -6.40
CA PHE A 72 11.34 4.99 -5.03
C PHE A 72 12.85 5.10 -4.77
N ALA A 73 13.68 4.57 -5.67
CA ALA A 73 15.14 4.66 -5.57
C ALA A 73 15.64 6.10 -5.55
N GLN A 74 15.01 6.99 -6.35
CA GLN A 74 15.32 8.42 -6.37
C GLN A 74 14.88 9.14 -5.08
N ALA A 75 13.80 8.67 -4.44
CA ALA A 75 13.31 9.25 -3.18
C ALA A 75 14.21 8.90 -1.97
N PHE A 76 14.94 7.78 -2.04
CA PHE A 76 15.83 7.31 -0.98
C PHE A 76 17.24 7.00 -1.52
N PRO A 77 17.98 8.00 -2.03
CA PRO A 77 19.24 7.78 -2.76
C PRO A 77 20.41 7.38 -1.84
N ASP A 78 20.37 7.79 -0.57
CA ASP A 78 21.51 7.67 0.36
C ASP A 78 21.51 6.36 1.15
N SER A 79 20.62 5.42 0.83
CA SER A 79 20.49 4.16 1.56
C SER A 79 20.34 2.97 0.62
N LEU A 80 20.84 1.81 1.04
CA LEU A 80 20.43 0.54 0.45
C LEU A 80 19.04 0.18 1.00
N ASN A 81 18.08 0.03 0.10
CA ASN A 81 16.67 -0.16 0.43
C ASN A 81 16.22 -1.58 0.09
N LEU A 82 15.76 -2.31 1.09
CA LEU A 82 15.14 -3.63 0.91
C LEU A 82 13.64 -3.45 0.81
N LEU A 83 13.03 -3.86 -0.30
CA LEU A 83 11.59 -3.92 -0.49
C LEU A 83 11.10 -5.34 -0.20
N LEU A 84 10.33 -5.49 0.89
CA LEU A 84 9.62 -6.72 1.22
C LEU A 84 8.30 -6.72 0.45
N LEU A 85 8.07 -7.70 -0.39
CA LEU A 85 6.92 -7.79 -1.29
C LEU A 85 6.45 -9.22 -1.48
N ASP A 86 5.24 -9.38 -2.00
CA ASP A 86 4.71 -10.67 -2.38
C ASP A 86 5.32 -11.19 -3.70
N ASN A 87 4.98 -12.44 -4.04
CA ASN A 87 5.42 -13.08 -5.28
C ASN A 87 4.47 -12.83 -6.46
N SER A 88 3.90 -11.61 -6.59
CA SER A 88 3.04 -11.32 -7.73
C SER A 88 3.79 -11.37 -9.06
N GLY A 89 3.07 -11.63 -10.15
CA GLY A 89 3.67 -11.71 -11.48
C GLY A 89 4.33 -10.40 -11.94
N ALA A 90 3.86 -9.25 -11.45
CA ALA A 90 4.46 -7.94 -11.75
C ALA A 90 5.86 -7.81 -11.13
N HIS A 91 6.05 -8.34 -9.91
CA HIS A 91 7.31 -8.27 -9.16
C HIS A 91 8.37 -9.26 -9.66
N THR A 92 7.94 -10.39 -10.25
CA THR A 92 8.83 -11.47 -10.71
C THR A 92 9.16 -11.41 -12.19
N ALA A 93 8.72 -10.37 -12.90
CA ALA A 93 8.96 -10.23 -14.33
C ALA A 93 10.46 -10.19 -14.64
N GLN A 94 10.93 -11.04 -15.56
CA GLN A 94 12.34 -11.15 -15.96
C GLN A 94 12.93 -9.87 -16.58
N ARG A 95 12.10 -8.87 -16.87
CA ARG A 95 12.48 -7.60 -17.50
C ARG A 95 12.76 -6.48 -16.51
N LEU A 96 12.61 -6.72 -15.20
CA LEU A 96 12.86 -5.68 -14.19
C LEU A 96 14.37 -5.37 -14.09
N THR A 97 14.69 -4.09 -14.13
CA THR A 97 16.04 -3.57 -13.91
C THR A 97 16.08 -2.87 -12.56
N LEU A 98 16.76 -3.45 -11.59
CA LEU A 98 16.81 -2.89 -10.24
C LEU A 98 17.91 -1.82 -10.15
N PRO A 99 17.58 -0.62 -9.62
CA PRO A 99 18.57 0.38 -9.24
C PRO A 99 19.58 -0.17 -8.22
N GLU A 100 20.81 0.36 -8.22
CA GLU A 100 21.89 -0.13 -7.35
C GLU A 100 21.57 -0.07 -5.85
N ASN A 101 20.72 0.88 -5.45
CA ASN A 101 20.30 1.09 -4.07
C ASN A 101 19.00 0.37 -3.68
N VAL A 102 18.47 -0.54 -4.51
CA VAL A 102 17.24 -1.31 -4.24
C VAL A 102 17.49 -2.81 -4.35
N ARG A 103 16.93 -3.57 -3.42
CA ARG A 103 16.88 -5.04 -3.44
C ARG A 103 15.46 -5.51 -3.12
N LEU A 104 15.00 -6.52 -3.85
CA LEU A 104 13.70 -7.15 -3.60
C LEU A 104 13.89 -8.37 -2.69
N VAL A 105 13.05 -8.47 -1.66
CA VAL A 105 12.99 -9.61 -0.75
C VAL A 105 11.56 -10.14 -0.76
N PHE A 106 11.38 -11.34 -1.25
CA PHE A 106 10.05 -11.92 -1.42
C PHE A 106 9.58 -12.61 -0.13
N LEU A 107 8.36 -12.31 0.26
CA LEU A 107 7.67 -13.02 1.34
C LEU A 107 7.33 -14.47 0.89
N PRO A 108 7.13 -15.40 1.84
CA PRO A 108 6.63 -16.72 1.50
C PRO A 108 5.33 -16.64 0.69
N PRO A 109 5.16 -17.52 -0.31
CA PRO A 109 3.95 -17.51 -1.11
C PRO A 109 2.70 -17.81 -0.25
N TYR A 110 1.57 -17.20 -0.61
CA TYR A 110 0.28 -17.39 0.06
C TYR A 110 0.22 -16.95 1.54
N CYS A 111 1.06 -16.01 1.95
CA CYS A 111 1.10 -15.48 3.32
C CYS A 111 0.85 -13.95 3.33
N PRO A 112 -0.32 -13.47 2.89
CA PRO A 112 -0.61 -12.01 2.89
C PRO A 112 -0.61 -11.42 4.31
N GLU A 113 -0.89 -12.23 5.34
CA GLU A 113 -0.82 -11.83 6.74
C GLU A 113 0.60 -11.42 7.19
N LEU A 114 1.61 -11.78 6.43
CA LEU A 114 2.99 -11.36 6.66
C LEU A 114 3.33 -10.01 5.99
N SER A 115 2.43 -9.45 5.16
CA SER A 115 2.65 -8.14 4.55
C SER A 115 2.12 -7.02 5.46
N PRO A 116 2.97 -6.27 6.17
CA PRO A 116 2.50 -5.26 7.11
C PRO A 116 1.70 -4.13 6.48
N ILE A 117 1.99 -3.75 5.23
CA ILE A 117 1.32 -2.67 4.52
C ILE A 117 -0.17 -2.98 4.23
N GLU A 118 -0.58 -4.23 4.28
CA GLU A 118 -1.98 -4.64 4.14
C GLU A 118 -2.89 -4.00 5.20
N ARG A 119 -2.38 -3.71 6.41
CA ARG A 119 -3.14 -2.98 7.43
C ARG A 119 -3.40 -1.53 7.03
N LEU A 120 -2.41 -0.89 6.40
CA LEU A 120 -2.59 0.47 5.87
C LEU A 120 -3.68 0.47 4.78
N TRP A 121 -3.65 -0.50 3.87
CA TRP A 121 -4.69 -0.60 2.84
C TRP A 121 -6.09 -0.84 3.43
N ARG A 122 -6.17 -1.63 4.48
CA ARG A 122 -7.43 -1.86 5.20
C ARG A 122 -7.94 -0.57 5.82
N ASP A 123 -7.11 0.14 6.56
CA ASP A 123 -7.44 1.40 7.22
C ASP A 123 -7.90 2.45 6.20
N LEU A 124 -7.16 2.60 5.10
CA LEU A 124 -7.51 3.50 4.01
C LEU A 124 -8.83 3.13 3.34
N LYS A 125 -9.08 1.83 3.10
CA LYS A 125 -10.36 1.34 2.55
C LYS A 125 -11.52 1.51 3.55
N ASP A 126 -11.26 1.44 4.84
CA ASP A 126 -12.27 1.69 5.86
C ASP A 126 -12.66 3.18 5.92
N ALA A 127 -11.69 4.09 5.74
CA ALA A 127 -11.95 5.52 5.60
C ALA A 127 -12.76 5.87 4.33
N LEU A 128 -12.62 5.09 3.27
CA LEU A 128 -13.37 5.24 2.02
C LEU A 128 -14.75 4.53 2.04
N ALA A 129 -15.05 3.77 3.08
CA ALA A 129 -16.25 2.95 3.13
C ALA A 129 -17.53 3.78 3.00
N TRP A 130 -18.40 3.37 2.07
CA TRP A 130 -19.68 4.01 1.77
C TRP A 130 -19.59 5.42 1.18
N LEU A 131 -18.40 5.93 0.91
CA LEU A 131 -18.22 7.17 0.16
C LEU A 131 -18.51 6.93 -1.32
N GLN A 132 -19.00 7.97 -1.97
CA GLN A 132 -19.24 8.01 -3.42
C GLN A 132 -18.54 9.26 -3.97
N PHE A 133 -17.87 9.09 -5.09
CA PHE A 133 -17.16 10.17 -5.75
C PHE A 133 -17.75 10.41 -7.13
N PRO A 134 -17.91 11.67 -7.55
CA PRO A 134 -18.48 11.99 -8.86
C PRO A 134 -17.57 11.59 -10.02
N THR A 135 -16.25 11.61 -9.82
CA THR A 135 -15.23 11.23 -10.81
C THR A 135 -14.07 10.50 -10.15
N LEU A 136 -13.27 9.79 -10.96
CA LEU A 136 -12.09 9.07 -10.49
C LEU A 136 -11.04 10.04 -9.94
N GLU A 137 -10.84 11.20 -10.56
CA GLU A 137 -9.89 12.23 -10.13
C GLU A 137 -10.24 12.75 -8.73
N ARG A 138 -11.53 12.92 -8.43
CA ARG A 138 -11.96 13.34 -7.07
C ARG A 138 -11.65 12.29 -6.03
N GLN A 139 -11.75 11.01 -6.38
CA GLN A 139 -11.32 9.94 -5.48
C GLN A 139 -9.81 9.89 -5.32
N GLN A 140 -9.04 10.07 -6.38
CA GLN A 140 -7.58 10.16 -6.34
C GLN A 140 -7.13 11.32 -5.42
N ASP A 141 -7.67 12.52 -5.62
CA ASP A 141 -7.41 13.68 -4.75
C ASP A 141 -7.66 13.36 -3.27
N TYR A 142 -8.77 12.67 -3.00
CA TYR A 142 -9.16 12.31 -1.63
C TYR A 142 -8.21 11.25 -1.03
N VAL A 143 -7.88 10.20 -1.78
CA VAL A 143 -6.92 9.16 -1.37
C VAL A 143 -5.54 9.78 -1.14
N ALA A 144 -5.07 10.63 -2.05
CA ALA A 144 -3.80 11.34 -1.90
C ALA A 144 -3.78 12.24 -0.64
N ALA A 145 -4.90 12.89 -0.33
CA ALA A 145 -5.02 13.70 0.89
C ALA A 145 -4.96 12.83 2.16
N LEU A 146 -5.65 11.69 2.19
CA LEU A 146 -5.58 10.74 3.30
C LEU A 146 -4.15 10.20 3.48
N LEU A 147 -3.49 9.78 2.40
CA LEU A 147 -2.12 9.27 2.46
C LEU A 147 -1.13 10.30 2.99
N ARG A 148 -1.30 11.58 2.63
CA ARG A 148 -0.48 12.68 3.18
C ARG A 148 -0.75 12.95 4.65
N ALA A 149 -2.00 12.76 5.10
CA ALA A 149 -2.43 13.04 6.47
C ALA A 149 -1.97 11.99 7.49
N TYR A 150 -1.55 10.78 7.06
CA TYR A 150 -1.01 9.81 8.01
C TYR A 150 0.24 10.35 8.69
N GLU A 151 0.26 10.32 10.01
CA GLU A 151 1.45 10.59 10.79
C GLU A 151 2.40 9.38 10.76
N THR A 152 3.70 9.63 10.91
CA THR A 152 4.72 8.56 10.95
C THR A 152 4.44 7.55 12.05
N THR A 153 4.01 8.02 13.22
CA THR A 153 3.63 7.18 14.38
C THR A 153 2.46 6.25 14.07
N THR A 154 1.48 6.74 13.30
CA THR A 154 0.35 5.90 12.84
C THR A 154 0.82 4.83 11.87
N LEU A 155 1.69 5.17 10.91
CA LEU A 155 2.25 4.21 9.98
C LEU A 155 3.10 3.16 10.68
N GLN A 156 3.94 3.56 11.63
CA GLN A 156 4.68 2.63 12.50
C GLN A 156 3.75 1.67 13.24
N SER A 157 2.65 2.18 13.81
CA SER A 157 1.66 1.36 14.52
C SER A 157 0.95 0.36 13.60
N LEU A 158 0.62 0.78 12.38
CA LEU A 158 -0.05 -0.08 11.40
C LEU A 158 0.90 -1.15 10.84
N THR A 159 2.16 -0.81 10.57
CA THR A 159 3.10 -1.68 9.85
C THR A 159 4.15 -2.34 10.75
N GLY A 160 4.29 -1.91 12.00
CA GLY A 160 5.29 -2.40 12.95
C GLY A 160 4.97 -3.78 13.53
N TYR A 161 4.99 -4.80 12.70
CA TYR A 161 4.81 -6.18 13.16
C TYR A 161 6.02 -6.63 13.98
N THR A 162 5.78 -7.22 15.15
CA THR A 162 6.82 -7.64 16.09
C THR A 162 7.89 -8.50 15.43
N TYR A 163 7.50 -9.52 14.65
CA TYR A 163 8.44 -10.40 13.97
C TYR A 163 9.37 -9.67 13.01
N LEU A 164 8.84 -8.64 12.31
CA LEU A 164 9.63 -7.88 11.35
C LEU A 164 10.59 -6.91 12.05
N LEU A 165 10.12 -6.24 13.10
CA LEU A 165 10.97 -5.36 13.93
C LEU A 165 12.10 -6.14 14.59
N GLU A 166 11.81 -7.34 15.11
CA GLU A 166 12.83 -8.25 15.69
C GLU A 166 13.84 -8.69 14.63
N ALA A 167 13.39 -9.05 13.42
CA ALA A 167 14.28 -9.41 12.31
C ALA A 167 15.18 -8.24 11.89
N ILE A 168 14.63 -7.02 11.79
CA ILE A 168 15.40 -5.81 11.46
C ILE A 168 16.44 -5.53 12.54
N HIS A 169 16.07 -5.61 13.83
CA HIS A 169 17.01 -5.45 14.94
C HIS A 169 18.13 -6.50 14.93
N ALA A 170 17.81 -7.75 14.59
CA ALA A 170 18.81 -8.83 14.52
C ALA A 170 19.83 -8.61 13.38
N LEU A 171 19.47 -7.86 12.35
CA LEU A 171 20.36 -7.46 11.26
C LEU A 171 21.26 -6.26 11.64
N HIS A 172 21.15 -5.74 12.87
CA HIS A 172 21.86 -4.53 13.33
C HIS A 172 21.62 -3.30 12.43
N LEU A 173 20.38 -3.14 11.98
CA LEU A 173 19.92 -2.05 11.12
C LEU A 173 19.26 -0.94 11.91
#